data_84378c86705c3ca404ea00240bf7cc00
#
_entry.id   84378c86705c3ca404ea00240bf7cc00
#
_cell.length_a   1.000
_cell.length_b   1.000
_cell.length_c   1.000
_cell.angle_alpha   90.00
_cell.angle_beta   90.00
_cell.angle_gamma   90.00
#
_symmetry.space_group_name_H-M   'P 1'
#
loop_
_entity.id
_entity.type
_entity.pdbx_description
1 polymer ?
#
loop_
_entity_poly.entity_id
_entity_poly.type
_entity_poly.pdbx_seq_one_letter_code
_entity_poly.pdbx_strand_id
1 'polypeptide(L)'
;MPAASIVICTHNRAALLRRAVRGALGEAAAHDAEVLVVDNASADETPAILEALVREHGGRVRAVHEPELGLSAARNRGLAAAESPIVAYLDDEATPRPGWLAALLAPYRDSAVSCVGGRIVLRFEGTPPPWLVPPLDAALSAYDQGDRPRRLRYRPGDIYPFGANISFRVADAVAAGGFSTAVGPLGRRQLVHDETDLCFRLDVAGREIHYAPAAVVDHLVVAERLSPAWMLRRHYLGGVSGATFEIKNRGLWRALGKLRWYYRPRVTWERYVPREPVDTASLIRACARREALGYAAGLVRGTLRLRTLRREGPPHPIAPFPALHPDGVARP
;
A
#
# COMPACT_ATOMS: atom_id res chain seq x y z
N MET A 1 4.41 -26.64 -2.03
CA MET A 1 4.32 -25.26 -1.52
C MET A 1 3.42 -24.50 -2.45
N PRO A 2 2.51 -23.68 -1.93
CA PRO A 2 1.61 -22.90 -2.79
C PRO A 2 2.38 -21.97 -3.72
N ALA A 3 1.78 -21.67 -4.89
CA ALA A 3 2.41 -20.82 -5.90
C ALA A 3 2.54 -19.35 -5.43
N ALA A 4 1.58 -18.90 -4.62
CA ALA A 4 1.56 -17.56 -4.03
C ALA A 4 0.82 -17.57 -2.69
N SER A 5 1.15 -16.60 -1.83
CA SER A 5 0.37 -16.24 -0.65
C SER A 5 -0.36 -14.93 -0.92
N ILE A 6 -1.70 -14.95 -0.96
CA ILE A 6 -2.52 -13.75 -1.06
C ILE A 6 -2.66 -13.19 0.36
N VAL A 7 -2.04 -12.04 0.62
CA VAL A 7 -2.00 -11.42 1.94
C VAL A 7 -3.00 -10.27 2.04
N ILE A 8 -3.92 -10.37 2.99
CA ILE A 8 -4.89 -9.31 3.32
C ILE A 8 -4.56 -8.78 4.71
N CYS A 9 -4.15 -7.51 4.80
CA CYS A 9 -3.96 -6.82 6.07
C CYS A 9 -5.24 -6.08 6.45
N THR A 10 -5.70 -6.26 7.69
CA THR A 10 -6.95 -5.66 8.15
C THR A 10 -6.83 -5.08 9.57
N HIS A 11 -7.57 -4.01 9.85
CA HIS A 11 -7.67 -3.39 11.18
C HIS A 11 -9.05 -2.74 11.35
N ASN A 12 -9.87 -3.26 12.26
CA ASN A 12 -11.23 -2.75 12.54
C ASN A 12 -12.09 -2.65 11.26
N ARG A 13 -12.17 -3.75 10.49
CA ARG A 13 -12.85 -3.82 9.19
C ARG A 13 -13.77 -5.04 9.06
N ALA A 14 -14.40 -5.44 10.15
CA ALA A 14 -15.31 -6.59 10.23
C ALA A 14 -16.29 -6.69 9.05
N ALA A 15 -16.91 -5.58 8.66
CA ALA A 15 -17.91 -5.54 7.59
C ALA A 15 -17.35 -5.88 6.19
N LEU A 16 -16.07 -5.60 5.94
CA LEU A 16 -15.43 -5.77 4.61
C LEU A 16 -14.71 -7.12 4.47
N LEU A 17 -14.21 -7.66 5.58
CA LEU A 17 -13.30 -8.81 5.59
C LEU A 17 -13.83 -10.03 4.85
N ARG A 18 -15.11 -10.41 5.07
CA ARG A 18 -15.72 -11.58 4.41
C ARG A 18 -15.72 -11.46 2.88
N ARG A 19 -15.94 -10.24 2.35
CA ARG A 19 -15.94 -9.98 0.91
C ARG A 19 -14.54 -10.09 0.34
N ALA A 20 -13.54 -9.50 0.98
CA ALA A 20 -12.15 -9.54 0.54
C ALA A 20 -11.63 -10.99 0.52
N VAL A 21 -11.84 -11.76 1.60
CA VAL A 21 -11.43 -13.15 1.70
C VAL A 21 -12.12 -14.01 0.64
N ARG A 22 -13.43 -13.83 0.40
CA ARG A 22 -14.16 -14.56 -0.65
C ARG A 22 -13.57 -14.29 -2.04
N GLY A 23 -13.27 -13.02 -2.37
CA GLY A 23 -12.63 -12.66 -3.63
C GLY A 23 -11.25 -13.31 -3.78
N ALA A 24 -10.43 -13.26 -2.74
CA ALA A 24 -9.11 -13.89 -2.72
C ALA A 24 -9.18 -15.42 -2.89
N LEU A 25 -10.13 -16.08 -2.22
CA LEU A 25 -10.34 -17.54 -2.33
C LEU A 25 -10.73 -17.97 -3.76
N GLY A 26 -11.50 -17.14 -4.48
CA GLY A 26 -11.85 -17.41 -5.89
C GLY A 26 -10.60 -17.51 -6.77
N GLU A 27 -9.64 -16.61 -6.59
CA GLU A 27 -8.36 -16.60 -7.31
C GLU A 27 -7.41 -17.70 -6.79
N ALA A 28 -7.35 -17.90 -5.48
CA ALA A 28 -6.47 -18.89 -4.85
C ALA A 28 -6.79 -20.33 -5.32
N ALA A 29 -8.07 -20.67 -5.47
CA ALA A 29 -8.50 -22.00 -5.90
C ALA A 29 -8.00 -22.39 -7.30
N ALA A 30 -7.85 -21.42 -8.20
CA ALA A 30 -7.39 -21.64 -9.57
C ALA A 30 -5.87 -21.78 -9.70
N HIS A 31 -5.09 -21.42 -8.66
CA HIS A 31 -3.64 -21.24 -8.78
C HIS A 31 -2.82 -21.89 -7.67
N ASP A 32 -3.40 -22.82 -6.90
CA ASP A 32 -2.73 -23.42 -5.73
C ASP A 32 -2.10 -22.35 -4.83
N ALA A 33 -2.91 -21.36 -4.41
CA ALA A 33 -2.46 -20.28 -3.54
C ALA A 33 -3.15 -20.37 -2.18
N GLU A 34 -2.47 -19.88 -1.14
CA GLU A 34 -3.07 -19.69 0.19
C GLU A 34 -3.64 -18.27 0.33
N VAL A 35 -4.61 -18.10 1.21
CA VAL A 35 -5.08 -16.79 1.68
C VAL A 35 -4.63 -16.58 3.11
N LEU A 36 -3.77 -15.60 3.32
CA LEU A 36 -3.22 -15.24 4.62
C LEU A 36 -3.79 -13.90 5.07
N VAL A 37 -4.57 -13.89 6.15
CA VAL A 37 -5.12 -12.66 6.70
C VAL A 37 -4.29 -12.24 7.92
N VAL A 38 -3.84 -11.00 7.92
CA VAL A 38 -3.12 -10.38 9.03
C VAL A 38 -4.06 -9.45 9.77
N ASP A 39 -4.48 -9.83 10.98
CA ASP A 39 -5.21 -8.96 11.89
C ASP A 39 -4.22 -8.02 12.61
N ASN A 40 -4.28 -6.74 12.30
CA ASN A 40 -3.39 -5.73 12.87
C ASN A 40 -4.03 -5.06 14.09
N ALA A 41 -4.03 -5.75 15.22
CA ALA A 41 -4.53 -5.26 16.50
C ALA A 41 -5.98 -4.71 16.44
N SER A 42 -6.90 -5.44 15.80
CA SER A 42 -8.31 -5.07 15.78
C SER A 42 -8.96 -5.21 17.15
N ALA A 43 -9.87 -4.27 17.44
CA ALA A 43 -10.64 -4.21 18.69
C ALA A 43 -12.16 -4.31 18.47
N ASP A 44 -12.59 -4.45 17.21
CA ASP A 44 -13.97 -4.70 16.81
C ASP A 44 -14.25 -6.20 16.62
N GLU A 45 -15.29 -6.56 15.89
CA GLU A 45 -15.65 -7.95 15.60
C GLU A 45 -14.71 -8.65 14.58
N THR A 46 -13.68 -7.97 14.05
CA THR A 46 -12.75 -8.53 13.05
C THR A 46 -12.11 -9.85 13.49
N PRO A 47 -11.58 -10.01 14.72
CA PRO A 47 -10.98 -11.27 15.15
C PRO A 47 -11.98 -12.43 15.15
N ALA A 48 -13.20 -12.23 15.65
CA ALA A 48 -14.24 -13.26 15.68
C ALA A 48 -14.67 -13.71 14.28
N ILE A 49 -14.79 -12.76 13.34
CA ILE A 49 -15.08 -13.05 11.93
C ILE A 49 -13.93 -13.83 11.30
N LEU A 50 -12.70 -13.46 11.60
CA LEU A 50 -11.52 -14.15 11.08
C LEU A 50 -11.42 -15.59 11.55
N GLU A 51 -11.66 -15.84 12.83
CA GLU A 51 -11.75 -17.20 13.38
C GLU A 51 -12.82 -18.04 12.70
N ALA A 52 -14.00 -17.44 12.42
CA ALA A 52 -15.07 -18.11 11.70
C ALA A 52 -14.64 -18.46 10.26
N LEU A 53 -13.98 -17.55 9.55
CA LEU A 53 -13.47 -17.79 8.18
C LEU A 53 -12.40 -18.90 8.15
N VAL A 54 -11.50 -18.94 9.12
CA VAL A 54 -10.49 -20.01 9.23
C VAL A 54 -11.17 -21.38 9.45
N ARG A 55 -12.20 -21.46 10.31
CA ARG A 55 -12.97 -22.70 10.52
C ARG A 55 -13.75 -23.12 9.28
N GLU A 56 -14.37 -22.15 8.57
CA GLU A 56 -15.20 -22.40 7.39
C GLU A 56 -14.38 -22.92 6.20
N HIS A 57 -13.17 -22.39 6.01
CA HIS A 57 -12.36 -22.68 4.81
C HIS A 57 -11.18 -23.62 5.07
N GLY A 58 -10.98 -24.05 6.33
CA GLY A 58 -9.89 -24.94 6.70
C GLY A 58 -8.52 -24.36 6.33
N GLY A 59 -7.56 -25.22 5.97
CA GLY A 59 -6.18 -24.81 5.65
C GLY A 59 -6.01 -23.85 4.46
N ARG A 60 -7.10 -23.50 3.74
CA ARG A 60 -7.04 -22.52 2.65
C ARG A 60 -7.01 -21.07 3.12
N VAL A 61 -7.48 -20.79 4.33
CA VAL A 61 -7.40 -19.47 4.98
C VAL A 61 -6.59 -19.63 6.26
N ARG A 62 -5.52 -18.86 6.36
CA ARG A 62 -4.69 -18.76 7.57
C ARG A 62 -4.82 -17.36 8.15
N ALA A 63 -4.76 -17.27 9.47
CA ALA A 63 -4.80 -16.02 10.20
C ALA A 63 -3.52 -15.85 11.01
N VAL A 64 -2.99 -14.62 11.03
CA VAL A 64 -1.91 -14.24 11.93
C VAL A 64 -2.24 -12.90 12.58
N HIS A 65 -1.81 -12.74 13.82
CA HIS A 65 -1.98 -11.49 14.57
C HIS A 65 -0.70 -10.66 14.54
N GLU A 66 -0.84 -9.35 14.30
CA GLU A 66 0.23 -8.37 14.42
C GLU A 66 -0.14 -7.33 15.48
N PRO A 67 0.49 -7.36 16.68
CA PRO A 67 0.16 -6.46 17.76
C PRO A 67 0.66 -5.03 17.56
N GLU A 68 1.70 -4.82 16.75
CA GLU A 68 2.19 -3.48 16.45
C GLU A 68 1.27 -2.82 15.42
N LEU A 69 0.52 -1.79 15.86
CA LEU A 69 -0.40 -1.09 14.99
C LEU A 69 0.33 -0.36 13.86
N GLY A 70 0.01 -0.70 12.62
CA GLY A 70 0.55 -0.05 11.43
C GLY A 70 0.54 -0.95 10.21
N LEU A 71 0.12 -0.43 9.05
CA LEU A 71 0.00 -1.21 7.82
C LEU A 71 1.33 -1.83 7.39
N SER A 72 2.45 -1.10 7.55
CA SER A 72 3.78 -1.64 7.24
C SER A 72 4.18 -2.80 8.16
N ALA A 73 3.83 -2.74 9.46
CA ALA A 73 4.02 -3.85 10.39
C ALA A 73 3.19 -5.07 9.97
N ALA A 74 1.90 -4.85 9.66
CA ALA A 74 1.02 -5.91 9.18
C ALA A 74 1.53 -6.54 7.87
N ARG A 75 1.98 -5.73 6.90
CA ARG A 75 2.56 -6.24 5.65
C ARG A 75 3.84 -7.04 5.90
N ASN A 76 4.72 -6.58 6.80
CA ASN A 76 5.92 -7.33 7.18
C ASN A 76 5.56 -8.65 7.87
N ARG A 77 4.53 -8.65 8.72
CA ARG A 77 4.01 -9.87 9.34
C ARG A 77 3.52 -10.86 8.28
N GLY A 78 2.77 -10.37 7.28
CA GLY A 78 2.33 -11.17 6.15
C GLY A 78 3.50 -11.72 5.32
N LEU A 79 4.52 -10.88 5.06
CA LEU A 79 5.73 -11.30 4.35
C LEU A 79 6.48 -12.42 5.09
N ALA A 80 6.57 -12.32 6.42
CA ALA A 80 7.24 -13.32 7.25
C ALA A 80 6.46 -14.62 7.40
N ALA A 81 5.12 -14.56 7.36
CA ALA A 81 4.24 -15.70 7.54
C ALA A 81 3.89 -16.41 6.22
N ALA A 82 4.22 -15.82 5.08
CA ALA A 82 3.97 -16.42 3.76
C ALA A 82 4.77 -17.71 3.57
N GLU A 83 4.10 -18.74 3.07
CA GLU A 83 4.72 -20.06 2.79
C GLU A 83 5.09 -20.23 1.31
N SER A 84 4.89 -19.20 0.50
CA SER A 84 5.12 -19.19 -0.94
C SER A 84 6.29 -18.31 -1.34
N PRO A 85 6.90 -18.53 -2.50
CA PRO A 85 7.98 -17.67 -2.99
C PRO A 85 7.50 -16.27 -3.42
N ILE A 86 6.19 -16.11 -3.67
CA ILE A 86 5.56 -14.84 -4.06
C ILE A 86 4.47 -14.50 -3.07
N VAL A 87 4.48 -13.24 -2.60
CA VAL A 87 3.39 -12.67 -1.80
C VAL A 87 2.63 -11.65 -2.66
N ALA A 88 1.30 -11.77 -2.69
CA ALA A 88 0.41 -10.83 -3.38
C ALA A 88 -0.47 -10.11 -2.35
N TYR A 89 -0.25 -8.80 -2.17
CA TYR A 89 -1.04 -7.99 -1.24
C TYR A 89 -2.33 -7.53 -1.91
N LEU A 90 -3.40 -7.62 -1.15
CA LEU A 90 -4.74 -7.18 -1.50
C LEU A 90 -5.32 -6.43 -0.29
N ASP A 91 -5.79 -5.19 -0.48
CA ASP A 91 -6.43 -4.45 0.60
C ASP A 91 -7.79 -5.09 0.95
N ASP A 92 -8.23 -4.95 2.20
CA ASP A 92 -9.50 -5.51 2.70
C ASP A 92 -10.75 -4.84 2.08
N GLU A 93 -10.58 -3.73 1.38
CA GLU A 93 -11.59 -3.06 0.56
C GLU A 93 -11.46 -3.35 -0.95
N ALA A 94 -10.50 -4.20 -1.35
CA ALA A 94 -10.28 -4.58 -2.75
C ALA A 94 -10.88 -5.97 -3.07
N THR A 95 -11.34 -6.12 -4.32
CA THR A 95 -11.85 -7.40 -4.84
C THR A 95 -11.15 -7.70 -6.16
N PRO A 96 -10.42 -8.80 -6.27
CA PRO A 96 -9.75 -9.17 -7.52
C PRO A 96 -10.78 -9.59 -8.58
N ARG A 97 -10.50 -9.26 -9.83
CA ARG A 97 -11.27 -9.76 -10.96
C ARG A 97 -10.71 -11.11 -11.41
N PRO A 98 -11.53 -11.95 -12.09
CA PRO A 98 -11.09 -13.26 -12.60
C PRO A 98 -9.79 -13.16 -13.40
N GLY A 99 -8.82 -14.02 -13.07
CA GLY A 99 -7.50 -14.06 -13.71
C GLY A 99 -6.47 -13.08 -13.14
N TRP A 100 -6.83 -12.36 -12.07
CA TRP A 100 -5.94 -11.40 -11.41
C TRP A 100 -4.62 -12.02 -10.95
N LEU A 101 -4.69 -13.16 -10.24
CA LEU A 101 -3.49 -13.79 -9.70
C LEU A 101 -2.60 -14.35 -10.82
N ALA A 102 -3.17 -14.95 -11.85
CA ALA A 102 -2.41 -15.42 -13.01
C ALA A 102 -1.64 -14.28 -13.68
N ALA A 103 -2.29 -13.14 -13.86
CA ALA A 103 -1.68 -11.97 -14.48
C ALA A 103 -0.55 -11.36 -13.61
N LEU A 104 -0.70 -11.37 -12.26
CA LEU A 104 0.37 -10.96 -11.34
C LEU A 104 1.56 -11.93 -11.38
N LEU A 105 1.31 -13.23 -11.46
CA LEU A 105 2.36 -14.26 -11.40
C LEU A 105 3.14 -14.40 -12.70
N ALA A 106 2.53 -14.11 -13.84
CA ALA A 106 3.16 -14.32 -15.15
C ALA A 106 4.55 -13.67 -15.33
N PRO A 107 4.80 -12.42 -14.88
CA PRO A 107 6.13 -11.80 -15.03
C PRO A 107 7.22 -12.46 -14.18
N TYR A 108 6.89 -13.16 -13.09
CA TYR A 108 7.87 -13.79 -12.20
C TYR A 108 8.58 -15.01 -12.78
N ARG A 109 8.23 -15.42 -14.00
CA ARG A 109 9.02 -16.39 -14.79
C ARG A 109 10.43 -15.86 -15.06
N ASP A 110 10.57 -14.53 -15.12
CA ASP A 110 11.88 -13.87 -15.13
C ASP A 110 12.35 -13.66 -13.67
N SER A 111 13.53 -14.21 -13.37
CA SER A 111 14.13 -14.10 -12.03
C SER A 111 14.59 -12.68 -11.67
N ALA A 112 14.73 -11.78 -12.64
CA ALA A 112 15.02 -10.37 -12.41
C ALA A 112 13.82 -9.61 -11.82
N VAL A 113 12.58 -10.11 -12.05
CA VAL A 113 11.36 -9.48 -11.57
C VAL A 113 11.16 -9.76 -10.09
N SER A 114 11.10 -8.69 -9.30
CA SER A 114 10.92 -8.75 -7.85
C SER A 114 9.62 -8.14 -7.36
N CYS A 115 8.98 -7.31 -8.18
CA CYS A 115 7.68 -6.70 -7.86
C CYS A 115 6.81 -6.62 -9.11
N VAL A 116 5.54 -6.95 -8.95
CA VAL A 116 4.51 -6.77 -9.99
C VAL A 116 3.30 -6.11 -9.36
N GLY A 117 2.80 -5.04 -9.98
CA GLY A 117 1.52 -4.45 -9.61
C GLY A 117 0.55 -4.41 -10.75
N GLY A 118 -0.74 -4.36 -10.43
CA GLY A 118 -1.82 -4.36 -11.41
C GLY A 118 -2.67 -3.10 -11.38
N ARG A 119 -3.65 -3.05 -12.26
CA ARG A 119 -4.62 -1.95 -12.38
C ARG A 119 -5.56 -1.93 -11.17
N ILE A 120 -5.86 -0.73 -10.67
CA ILE A 120 -6.83 -0.51 -9.59
C ILE A 120 -7.96 0.37 -10.14
N VAL A 121 -9.17 -0.18 -10.14
CA VAL A 121 -10.39 0.49 -10.60
C VAL A 121 -11.23 0.86 -9.39
N LEU A 122 -11.55 2.14 -9.24
CA LEU A 122 -12.39 2.58 -8.13
C LEU A 122 -13.84 2.10 -8.29
N ARG A 123 -14.44 1.67 -7.18
CA ARG A 123 -15.87 1.39 -7.04
C ARG A 123 -16.42 2.23 -5.90
N PHE A 124 -17.56 2.82 -6.09
CA PHE A 124 -18.15 3.74 -5.13
C PHE A 124 -19.44 3.15 -4.55
N GLU A 125 -19.68 3.36 -3.25
CA GLU A 125 -20.94 2.98 -2.60
C GLU A 125 -22.13 3.82 -3.09
N GLY A 126 -21.86 4.94 -3.74
CA GLY A 126 -22.85 5.85 -4.30
C GLY A 126 -22.32 6.53 -5.56
N THR A 127 -22.95 7.63 -5.96
CA THR A 127 -22.51 8.42 -7.10
C THR A 127 -21.24 9.21 -6.72
N PRO A 128 -20.10 9.04 -7.42
CA PRO A 128 -18.92 9.84 -7.17
C PRO A 128 -19.17 11.31 -7.47
N PRO A 129 -18.60 12.24 -6.67
CA PRO A 129 -18.78 13.65 -6.91
C PRO A 129 -18.17 14.07 -8.25
N PRO A 130 -18.77 15.04 -8.99
CA PRO A 130 -18.29 15.45 -10.31
C PRO A 130 -16.86 16.00 -10.35
N TRP A 131 -16.36 16.49 -9.22
CA TRP A 131 -15.00 17.01 -9.10
C TRP A 131 -13.94 15.90 -8.97
N LEU A 132 -14.35 14.64 -8.76
CA LEU A 132 -13.42 13.52 -8.63
C LEU A 132 -12.99 13.06 -10.02
N VAL A 133 -11.94 13.68 -10.51
CA VAL A 133 -11.31 13.39 -11.81
C VAL A 133 -9.80 13.26 -11.64
N PRO A 134 -9.04 12.70 -12.60
CA PRO A 134 -7.59 12.75 -12.56
C PRO A 134 -7.08 14.21 -12.43
N PRO A 135 -6.07 14.46 -11.58
CA PRO A 135 -5.27 13.50 -10.80
C PRO A 135 -5.81 13.23 -9.38
N LEU A 136 -7.01 13.68 -9.00
CA LEU A 136 -7.54 13.56 -7.65
C LEU A 136 -7.90 12.11 -7.27
N ASP A 137 -8.32 11.32 -8.23
CA ASP A 137 -8.68 9.90 -8.07
C ASP A 137 -7.49 9.02 -7.62
N ALA A 138 -6.27 9.40 -7.99
CA ALA A 138 -5.07 8.71 -7.51
C ALA A 138 -4.90 8.77 -5.98
N ALA A 139 -5.45 9.81 -5.32
CA ALA A 139 -5.47 9.90 -3.86
C ALA A 139 -6.36 8.83 -3.20
N LEU A 140 -7.29 8.23 -3.97
CA LEU A 140 -8.15 7.11 -3.59
C LEU A 140 -7.61 5.75 -4.08
N SER A 141 -6.35 5.70 -4.48
CA SER A 141 -5.66 4.53 -5.02
C SER A 141 -6.04 4.13 -6.45
N ALA A 142 -6.70 5.00 -7.25
CA ALA A 142 -6.82 4.74 -8.68
C ALA A 142 -5.44 4.58 -9.31
N TYR A 143 -5.23 3.47 -10.05
CA TYR A 143 -3.94 3.20 -10.65
C TYR A 143 -4.09 2.52 -12.01
N ASP A 144 -3.64 3.19 -13.03
CA ASP A 144 -3.61 2.70 -14.41
C ASP A 144 -2.38 3.25 -15.15
N GLN A 145 -1.55 2.35 -15.66
CA GLN A 145 -0.34 2.69 -16.43
C GLN A 145 -0.49 2.30 -17.92
N GLY A 146 -1.74 2.20 -18.40
CA GLY A 146 -2.08 1.83 -19.78
C GLY A 146 -2.32 0.34 -19.99
N ASP A 147 -2.57 -0.05 -21.24
CA ASP A 147 -3.02 -1.42 -21.58
C ASP A 147 -1.89 -2.39 -21.91
N ARG A 148 -0.64 -1.94 -21.85
CA ARG A 148 0.52 -2.79 -22.15
C ARG A 148 1.33 -3.07 -20.89
N PRO A 149 1.81 -4.31 -20.69
CA PRO A 149 2.79 -4.60 -19.67
C PRO A 149 4.02 -3.73 -19.85
N ARG A 150 4.58 -3.26 -18.73
CA ARG A 150 5.77 -2.41 -18.78
C ARG A 150 6.61 -2.54 -17.51
N ARG A 151 7.91 -2.39 -17.66
CA ARG A 151 8.84 -2.19 -16.55
C ARG A 151 8.74 -0.75 -16.07
N LEU A 152 8.69 -0.59 -14.75
CA LEU A 152 8.64 0.69 -14.05
C LEU A 152 10.00 0.98 -13.41
N ARG A 153 10.38 2.26 -13.35
CA ARG A 153 11.61 2.75 -12.72
C ARG A 153 11.34 4.04 -11.98
N TYR A 154 12.24 4.43 -11.08
CA TYR A 154 12.16 5.74 -10.43
C TYR A 154 12.56 6.86 -11.39
N ARG A 155 11.64 7.27 -12.23
CA ARG A 155 11.80 8.36 -13.21
C ARG A 155 10.48 9.09 -13.46
N PRO A 156 10.50 10.33 -14.00
CA PRO A 156 9.28 11.01 -14.42
C PRO A 156 8.46 10.16 -15.41
N GLY A 157 7.15 10.10 -15.19
CA GLY A 157 6.21 9.33 -16.02
C GLY A 157 5.99 7.89 -15.61
N ASP A 158 6.81 7.33 -14.70
CA ASP A 158 6.55 6.04 -14.08
C ASP A 158 6.07 6.26 -12.63
N ILE A 159 5.00 5.55 -12.25
CA ILE A 159 4.49 5.50 -10.88
C ILE A 159 4.57 4.04 -10.44
N TYR A 160 5.22 3.78 -9.28
CA TYR A 160 5.24 2.45 -8.71
C TYR A 160 3.86 1.99 -8.30
N PRO A 161 3.59 0.67 -8.30
CA PRO A 161 2.30 0.11 -7.92
C PRO A 161 1.88 0.50 -6.49
N PHE A 162 0.57 0.56 -6.26
CA PHE A 162 -0.01 0.84 -4.96
C PHE A 162 -0.34 -0.44 -4.21
N GLY A 163 -0.30 -0.36 -2.89
CA GLY A 163 -0.44 -1.48 -1.97
C GLY A 163 -1.70 -2.31 -2.09
N ALA A 164 -2.78 -1.73 -2.65
CA ALA A 164 -4.04 -2.43 -2.87
C ALA A 164 -3.98 -3.49 -3.98
N ASN A 165 -2.92 -3.47 -4.83
CA ASN A 165 -2.71 -4.44 -5.91
C ASN A 165 -1.22 -4.55 -6.26
N ILE A 166 -0.47 -5.22 -5.39
CA ILE A 166 0.99 -5.35 -5.54
C ILE A 166 1.45 -6.71 -5.06
N SER A 167 2.48 -7.24 -5.71
CA SER A 167 3.11 -8.50 -5.30
C SER A 167 4.62 -8.39 -5.28
N PHE A 168 5.27 -9.25 -4.51
CA PHE A 168 6.72 -9.27 -4.35
C PHE A 168 7.26 -10.70 -4.32
N ARG A 169 8.46 -10.89 -4.85
CA ARG A 169 9.27 -12.06 -4.56
C ARG A 169 9.74 -11.96 -3.11
N VAL A 170 9.33 -12.91 -2.26
CA VAL A 170 9.58 -12.89 -0.81
C VAL A 170 11.06 -12.71 -0.49
N ALA A 171 11.94 -13.50 -1.12
CA ALA A 171 13.39 -13.43 -0.88
C ALA A 171 13.95 -12.03 -1.16
N ASP A 172 13.51 -11.38 -2.25
CA ASP A 172 14.00 -10.05 -2.62
C ASP A 172 13.44 -8.95 -1.71
N ALA A 173 12.15 -9.04 -1.34
CA ALA A 173 11.52 -8.10 -0.42
C ALA A 173 12.18 -8.19 0.97
N VAL A 174 12.47 -9.40 1.47
CA VAL A 174 13.19 -9.62 2.73
C VAL A 174 14.63 -9.08 2.64
N ALA A 175 15.35 -9.40 1.57
CA ALA A 175 16.73 -8.90 1.36
C ALA A 175 16.78 -7.37 1.26
N ALA A 176 15.76 -6.75 0.69
CA ALA A 176 15.60 -5.29 0.68
C ALA A 176 15.15 -4.71 2.04
N GLY A 177 14.85 -5.54 3.05
CA GLY A 177 14.48 -5.15 4.40
C GLY A 177 12.98 -4.92 4.62
N GLY A 178 12.10 -5.43 3.77
CA GLY A 178 10.65 -5.34 3.92
C GLY A 178 10.09 -3.92 3.82
N PHE A 179 8.87 -3.74 4.33
CA PHE A 179 8.20 -2.43 4.37
C PHE A 179 8.73 -1.57 5.52
N SER A 180 9.09 -0.32 5.22
CA SER A 180 9.57 0.61 6.25
C SER A 180 8.42 1.14 7.10
N THR A 181 8.50 0.95 8.41
CA THR A 181 7.53 1.50 9.37
C THR A 181 7.67 3.03 9.54
N ALA A 182 8.78 3.62 9.08
CA ALA A 182 9.01 5.07 9.16
C ALA A 182 8.18 5.88 8.17
N VAL A 183 7.77 5.30 7.04
CA VAL A 183 7.06 6.01 5.95
C VAL A 183 5.64 5.52 5.72
N GLY A 184 5.23 4.40 6.34
CA GLY A 184 3.91 3.80 6.18
C GLY A 184 2.83 4.35 7.11
N PRO A 185 1.57 3.97 6.88
CA PRO A 185 0.44 4.32 7.75
C PRO A 185 0.65 3.79 9.18
N LEU A 186 0.45 4.65 10.18
CA LEU A 186 0.55 4.32 11.60
C LEU A 186 -0.64 4.94 12.35
N GLY A 187 -1.60 4.12 12.78
CA GLY A 187 -2.79 4.55 13.48
C GLY A 187 -3.56 5.65 12.71
N ARG A 188 -3.83 6.78 13.37
CA ARG A 188 -4.49 7.93 12.75
C ARG A 188 -3.64 8.69 11.73
N ARG A 189 -2.34 8.36 11.62
CA ARG A 189 -1.43 8.96 10.63
C ARG A 189 -1.48 8.14 9.37
N GLN A 190 -2.31 8.52 8.43
CA GLN A 190 -2.42 7.91 7.11
C GLN A 190 -1.25 8.37 6.21
N LEU A 191 -0.02 8.06 6.63
CA LEU A 191 1.16 8.24 5.79
C LEU A 191 1.05 7.26 4.62
N VAL A 192 1.77 7.54 3.54
CA VAL A 192 1.79 6.76 2.31
C VAL A 192 3.23 6.56 1.88
N HIS A 193 3.50 5.75 0.88
CA HIS A 193 4.83 5.48 0.31
C HIS A 193 5.62 4.33 0.95
N ASP A 194 5.03 3.48 1.77
CA ASP A 194 5.72 2.28 2.26
C ASP A 194 6.00 1.28 1.13
N GLU A 195 5.04 1.03 0.24
CA GLU A 195 5.24 0.24 -0.98
C GLU A 195 6.19 0.93 -1.97
N THR A 196 6.05 2.26 -2.13
CA THR A 196 6.95 3.06 -2.97
C THR A 196 8.39 2.98 -2.48
N ASP A 197 8.59 2.99 -1.16
CA ASP A 197 9.91 2.87 -0.52
C ASP A 197 10.54 1.50 -0.79
N LEU A 198 9.77 0.42 -0.69
CA LEU A 198 10.25 -0.93 -0.99
C LEU A 198 10.57 -1.08 -2.48
N CYS A 199 9.67 -0.64 -3.37
CA CYS A 199 9.91 -0.65 -4.82
C CYS A 199 11.18 0.14 -5.19
N PHE A 200 11.38 1.32 -4.60
CA PHE A 200 12.58 2.14 -4.84
C PHE A 200 13.87 1.39 -4.43
N ARG A 201 13.87 0.75 -3.26
CA ARG A 201 15.05 -0.01 -2.79
C ARG A 201 15.34 -1.21 -3.69
N LEU A 202 14.33 -1.89 -4.19
CA LEU A 202 14.47 -2.99 -5.16
C LEU A 202 15.02 -2.47 -6.50
N ASP A 203 14.47 -1.35 -7.03
CA ASP A 203 14.93 -0.76 -8.30
C ASP A 203 16.40 -0.30 -8.21
N VAL A 204 16.80 0.34 -7.11
CA VAL A 204 18.21 0.72 -6.87
C VAL A 204 19.13 -0.49 -6.73
N ALA A 205 18.62 -1.60 -6.20
CA ALA A 205 19.35 -2.88 -6.14
C ALA A 205 19.42 -3.62 -7.50
N GLY A 206 18.88 -3.01 -8.57
CA GLY A 206 18.92 -3.59 -9.92
C GLY A 206 17.80 -4.58 -10.21
N ARG A 207 16.82 -4.73 -9.29
CA ARG A 207 15.65 -5.61 -9.47
C ARG A 207 14.58 -4.93 -10.33
N GLU A 208 13.73 -5.72 -10.97
CA GLU A 208 12.72 -5.20 -11.85
C GLU A 208 11.35 -5.09 -11.20
N ILE A 209 10.71 -3.94 -11.40
CA ILE A 209 9.32 -3.65 -11.00
C ILE A 209 8.48 -3.60 -12.27
N HIS A 210 7.42 -4.40 -12.33
CA HIS A 210 6.58 -4.51 -13.52
C HIS A 210 5.14 -4.09 -13.25
N TYR A 211 4.48 -3.59 -14.28
CA TYR A 211 3.04 -3.35 -14.33
C TYR A 211 2.38 -4.39 -15.23
N ALA A 212 1.37 -5.06 -14.68
CA ALA A 212 0.55 -6.07 -15.36
C ALA A 212 -0.89 -5.54 -15.53
N PRO A 213 -1.28 -4.98 -16.69
CA PRO A 213 -2.59 -4.35 -16.89
C PRO A 213 -3.78 -5.32 -16.74
N ALA A 214 -3.57 -6.61 -16.97
CA ALA A 214 -4.59 -7.65 -16.82
C ALA A 214 -4.83 -8.05 -15.35
N ALA A 215 -3.92 -7.72 -14.43
CA ALA A 215 -4.11 -7.93 -13.00
C ALA A 215 -4.98 -6.80 -12.43
N VAL A 216 -6.30 -6.96 -12.48
CA VAL A 216 -7.25 -5.90 -12.14
C VAL A 216 -7.91 -6.17 -10.80
N VAL A 217 -7.96 -5.16 -9.93
CA VAL A 217 -8.79 -5.15 -8.72
C VAL A 217 -9.82 -4.04 -8.77
N ASP A 218 -11.02 -4.30 -8.24
CA ASP A 218 -12.03 -3.30 -7.92
C ASP A 218 -11.83 -2.87 -6.47
N HIS A 219 -11.52 -1.58 -6.26
CA HIS A 219 -11.24 -0.99 -4.95
C HIS A 219 -12.42 -0.16 -4.48
N LEU A 220 -13.05 -0.56 -3.38
CA LEU A 220 -14.21 0.13 -2.83
C LEU A 220 -13.80 1.43 -2.15
N VAL A 221 -14.46 2.52 -2.53
CA VAL A 221 -14.29 3.83 -1.93
C VAL A 221 -15.53 4.14 -1.09
N VAL A 222 -15.33 4.24 0.22
CA VAL A 222 -16.38 4.60 1.17
C VAL A 222 -16.70 6.09 1.10
N ALA A 223 -17.96 6.45 1.41
CA ALA A 223 -18.47 7.81 1.26
C ALA A 223 -17.66 8.87 2.03
N GLU A 224 -17.10 8.52 3.19
CA GLU A 224 -16.30 9.44 4.01
C GLU A 224 -15.03 9.96 3.31
N ARG A 225 -14.54 9.22 2.30
CA ARG A 225 -13.37 9.64 1.50
C ARG A 225 -13.75 10.59 0.36
N LEU A 226 -15.03 10.77 0.07
CA LEU A 226 -15.55 11.57 -1.05
C LEU A 226 -15.83 13.02 -0.65
N SER A 227 -14.97 13.63 0.15
CA SER A 227 -15.10 15.03 0.55
C SER A 227 -13.84 15.85 0.22
N PRO A 228 -14.00 17.16 -0.14
CA PRO A 228 -12.85 18.04 -0.33
C PRO A 228 -11.94 18.12 0.89
N ALA A 229 -12.50 18.06 2.09
CA ALA A 229 -11.72 18.09 3.34
C ALA A 229 -10.81 16.86 3.47
N TRP A 230 -11.32 15.67 3.12
CA TRP A 230 -10.52 14.44 3.10
C TRP A 230 -9.40 14.54 2.05
N MET A 231 -9.69 15.02 0.84
CA MET A 231 -8.70 15.22 -0.22
C MET A 231 -7.57 16.15 0.20
N LEU A 232 -7.88 17.28 0.80
CA LEU A 232 -6.90 18.24 1.31
C LEU A 232 -6.00 17.63 2.39
N ARG A 233 -6.59 16.84 3.31
CA ARG A 233 -5.86 16.13 4.34
C ARG A 233 -4.94 15.05 3.74
N ARG A 234 -5.46 14.27 2.78
CA ARG A 234 -4.72 13.18 2.12
C ARG A 234 -3.49 13.72 1.39
N HIS A 235 -3.62 14.81 0.63
CA HIS A 235 -2.50 15.46 -0.05
C HIS A 235 -1.48 16.05 0.93
N TYR A 236 -1.92 16.66 2.03
CA TYR A 236 -1.01 17.12 3.07
C TYR A 236 -0.15 15.98 3.64
N LEU A 237 -0.78 14.86 3.99
CA LEU A 237 -0.08 13.69 4.52
C LEU A 237 0.79 13.02 3.45
N GLY A 238 0.38 13.03 2.19
CA GLY A 238 1.21 12.61 1.06
C GLY A 238 2.50 13.43 0.96
N GLY A 239 2.41 14.74 1.12
CA GLY A 239 3.59 15.62 1.17
C GLY A 239 4.53 15.29 2.33
N VAL A 240 3.98 15.09 3.55
CA VAL A 240 4.78 14.69 4.73
C VAL A 240 5.53 13.39 4.48
N SER A 241 4.85 12.39 3.95
CA SER A 241 5.45 11.10 3.60
C SER A 241 6.49 11.22 2.51
N GLY A 242 6.20 11.99 1.46
CA GLY A 242 7.12 12.23 0.35
C GLY A 242 8.45 12.84 0.80
N ALA A 243 8.40 13.80 1.73
CA ALA A 243 9.62 14.38 2.31
C ALA A 243 10.41 13.33 3.13
N THR A 244 9.73 12.52 3.93
CA THR A 244 10.36 11.44 4.71
C THR A 244 11.02 10.41 3.80
N PHE A 245 10.32 10.00 2.74
CA PHE A 245 10.84 9.10 1.71
C PHE A 245 12.11 9.65 1.05
N GLU A 246 12.09 10.93 0.61
CA GLU A 246 13.25 11.56 -0.03
C GLU A 246 14.45 11.66 0.92
N ILE A 247 14.23 12.07 2.18
CA ILE A 247 15.31 12.18 3.18
C ILE A 247 15.92 10.80 3.43
N LYS A 248 15.09 9.78 3.63
CA LYS A 248 15.52 8.42 3.93
C LYS A 248 16.35 7.81 2.78
N ASN A 249 15.84 7.91 1.56
CA ASN A 249 16.38 7.17 0.42
C ASN A 249 17.38 7.97 -0.42
N ARG A 250 17.28 9.31 -0.43
CA ARG A 250 18.06 10.17 -1.33
C ARG A 250 18.85 11.27 -0.61
N GLY A 251 18.64 11.39 0.69
CA GLY A 251 19.34 12.33 1.55
C GLY A 251 18.72 13.72 1.58
N LEU A 252 19.06 14.46 2.64
CA LEU A 252 18.47 15.76 2.97
C LEU A 252 18.66 16.81 1.85
N TRP A 253 19.82 16.87 1.21
CA TRP A 253 20.09 17.87 0.18
C TRP A 253 19.22 17.70 -1.05
N ARG A 254 18.96 16.46 -1.47
CA ARG A 254 18.03 16.19 -2.59
C ARG A 254 16.59 16.49 -2.19
N ALA A 255 16.20 16.15 -0.97
CA ALA A 255 14.89 16.49 -0.44
C ALA A 255 14.66 18.02 -0.40
N LEU A 256 15.65 18.79 0.05
CA LEU A 256 15.61 20.25 0.01
C LEU A 256 15.55 20.80 -1.43
N GLY A 257 16.31 20.21 -2.36
CA GLY A 257 16.27 20.58 -3.77
C GLY A 257 14.89 20.39 -4.40
N LYS A 258 14.15 19.32 -4.00
CA LYS A 258 12.78 19.06 -4.49
C LYS A 258 11.77 20.10 -3.98
N LEU A 259 12.04 20.78 -2.86
CA LEU A 259 11.19 21.86 -2.37
C LEU A 259 11.03 22.97 -3.40
N ARG A 260 12.08 23.30 -4.18
CA ARG A 260 12.01 24.29 -5.27
C ARG A 260 10.98 23.92 -6.34
N TRP A 261 10.74 22.63 -6.56
CA TRP A 261 9.74 22.16 -7.51
C TRP A 261 8.31 22.42 -7.00
N TYR A 262 8.05 22.22 -5.71
CA TYR A 262 6.76 22.49 -5.08
C TYR A 262 6.43 24.00 -5.00
N TYR A 263 7.44 24.86 -4.89
CA TYR A 263 7.26 26.32 -4.78
C TYR A 263 7.43 27.07 -6.10
N ARG A 264 7.27 26.40 -7.25
CA ARG A 264 7.20 27.07 -8.55
C ARG A 264 5.93 27.94 -8.65
N PRO A 265 5.90 29.00 -9.52
CA PRO A 265 4.81 30.00 -9.58
C PRO A 265 3.39 29.48 -9.86
N ARG A 266 3.25 28.17 -10.13
CA ARG A 266 1.94 27.53 -10.35
C ARG A 266 1.18 27.22 -9.06
N VAL A 267 1.81 27.32 -7.89
CA VAL A 267 1.16 27.13 -6.59
C VAL A 267 0.62 28.49 -6.15
N THR A 268 -0.63 28.77 -6.49
CA THR A 268 -1.32 29.97 -6.02
C THR A 268 -1.59 29.86 -4.51
N TRP A 269 -1.28 30.91 -3.73
CA TRP A 269 -1.42 30.92 -2.26
C TRP A 269 -2.80 31.38 -1.79
N GLU A 270 -3.78 31.45 -2.67
CA GLU A 270 -5.17 31.78 -2.31
C GLU A 270 -5.76 30.73 -1.35
N ARG A 271 -6.47 31.22 -0.36
CA ARG A 271 -7.14 30.36 0.61
C ARG A 271 -8.30 29.65 -0.11
N TYR A 272 -8.24 28.32 -0.18
CA TYR A 272 -9.37 27.53 -0.66
C TYR A 272 -10.53 27.59 0.35
N VAL A 273 -11.66 28.09 -0.10
CA VAL A 273 -12.93 28.04 0.64
C VAL A 273 -13.85 27.10 -0.13
N PRO A 274 -14.25 25.97 0.45
CA PRO A 274 -15.21 25.07 -0.19
C PRO A 274 -16.49 25.85 -0.50
N ARG A 275 -16.92 25.79 -1.74
CA ARG A 275 -18.22 26.33 -2.22
C ARG A 275 -18.91 25.24 -2.99
N GLU A 276 -20.23 25.17 -2.87
CA GLU A 276 -21.04 24.27 -3.69
C GLU A 276 -21.63 25.04 -4.88
N PRO A 277 -21.54 24.52 -6.09
CA PRO A 277 -20.79 23.33 -6.50
C PRO A 277 -19.27 23.50 -6.40
N VAL A 278 -18.56 22.41 -6.07
CA VAL A 278 -17.10 22.43 -5.93
C VAL A 278 -16.43 22.71 -7.26
N ASP A 279 -15.66 23.80 -7.35
CA ASP A 279 -14.79 24.05 -8.50
C ASP A 279 -13.59 23.10 -8.50
N THR A 280 -13.58 22.17 -9.43
CA THR A 280 -12.55 21.15 -9.58
C THR A 280 -11.13 21.74 -9.72
N ALA A 281 -10.98 22.79 -10.54
CA ALA A 281 -9.67 23.41 -10.75
C ALA A 281 -9.12 24.05 -9.46
N SER A 282 -9.98 24.71 -8.70
CA SER A 282 -9.61 25.29 -7.39
C SER A 282 -9.27 24.21 -6.37
N LEU A 283 -10.00 23.09 -6.36
CA LEU A 283 -9.68 21.95 -5.49
C LEU A 283 -8.33 21.33 -5.84
N ILE A 284 -8.03 21.10 -7.12
CA ILE A 284 -6.72 20.60 -7.57
C ILE A 284 -5.59 21.52 -7.10
N ARG A 285 -5.74 22.84 -7.29
CA ARG A 285 -4.74 23.83 -6.81
C ARG A 285 -4.59 23.80 -5.28
N ALA A 286 -5.69 23.65 -4.57
CA ALA A 286 -5.68 23.56 -3.10
C ALA A 286 -5.01 22.27 -2.61
N CYS A 287 -5.23 21.13 -3.27
CA CYS A 287 -4.57 19.86 -2.99
C CYS A 287 -3.04 19.97 -3.23
N ALA A 288 -2.62 20.54 -4.35
CA ALA A 288 -1.19 20.78 -4.64
C ALA A 288 -0.51 21.65 -3.56
N ARG A 289 -1.21 22.71 -3.08
CA ARG A 289 -0.72 23.52 -1.96
C ARG A 289 -0.60 22.75 -0.66
N ARG A 290 -1.62 21.94 -0.35
CA ARG A 290 -1.59 21.10 0.86
C ARG A 290 -0.43 20.10 0.81
N GLU A 291 -0.15 19.53 -0.33
CA GLU A 291 0.99 18.65 -0.54
C GLU A 291 2.32 19.39 -0.35
N ALA A 292 2.48 20.58 -0.92
CA ALA A 292 3.66 21.41 -0.72
C ALA A 292 3.89 21.77 0.75
N LEU A 293 2.83 22.19 1.48
CA LEU A 293 2.89 22.46 2.91
C LEU A 293 3.23 21.21 3.72
N GLY A 294 2.63 20.07 3.36
CA GLY A 294 2.95 18.79 3.96
C GLY A 294 4.41 18.41 3.75
N TYR A 295 4.92 18.60 2.53
CA TYR A 295 6.32 18.32 2.20
C TYR A 295 7.28 19.19 3.05
N ALA A 296 7.03 20.50 3.18
CA ALA A 296 7.81 21.39 4.03
C ALA A 296 7.78 20.94 5.51
N ALA A 297 6.60 20.61 6.03
CA ALA A 297 6.45 20.08 7.39
C ALA A 297 7.17 18.73 7.57
N GLY A 298 7.15 17.88 6.56
CA GLY A 298 7.86 16.60 6.52
C GLY A 298 9.38 16.78 6.54
N LEU A 299 9.92 17.78 5.84
CA LEU A 299 11.34 18.13 5.89
C LEU A 299 11.79 18.53 7.30
N VAL A 300 11.03 19.38 7.99
CA VAL A 300 11.33 19.78 9.37
C VAL A 300 11.33 18.56 10.31
N ARG A 301 10.28 17.73 10.23
CA ARG A 301 10.16 16.53 11.06
C ARG A 301 11.23 15.48 10.74
N GLY A 302 11.53 15.28 9.46
CA GLY A 302 12.54 14.33 8.99
C GLY A 302 13.95 14.74 9.39
N THR A 303 14.28 16.04 9.36
CA THR A 303 15.58 16.55 9.84
C THR A 303 15.77 16.31 11.33
N LEU A 304 14.74 16.51 12.14
CA LEU A 304 14.78 16.21 13.58
C LEU A 304 14.96 14.72 13.88
N ARG A 305 14.54 13.84 12.96
CA ARG A 305 14.64 12.38 13.05
C ARG A 305 15.78 11.77 12.23
N LEU A 306 16.64 12.57 11.62
CA LEU A 306 17.73 12.10 10.75
C LEU A 306 18.59 11.00 11.38
N ARG A 307 18.87 11.08 12.69
CA ARG A 307 19.63 10.05 13.41
C ARG A 307 18.88 8.73 13.50
N THR A 308 17.55 8.78 13.71
CA THR A 308 16.69 7.60 13.77
C THR A 308 16.50 7.00 12.37
N LEU A 309 16.17 7.84 11.37
CA LEU A 309 15.97 7.41 9.98
C LEU A 309 17.23 6.79 9.34
N ARG A 310 18.43 7.22 9.74
CA ARG A 310 19.71 6.63 9.31
C ARG A 310 20.07 5.36 10.09
N ARG A 311 19.56 5.20 11.31
CA ARG A 311 19.76 3.98 12.12
C ARG A 311 18.74 2.90 11.80
N GLU A 312 17.62 3.23 11.18
CA GLU A 312 16.78 2.25 10.49
C GLU A 312 17.54 1.81 9.23
N GLY A 313 18.62 1.04 9.46
CA GLY A 313 19.16 0.10 8.51
C GLY A 313 18.02 -0.82 8.03
N PRO A 314 18.25 -1.74 7.09
CA PRO A 314 17.22 -2.69 6.69
C PRO A 314 16.57 -3.21 7.98
N PRO A 315 15.22 -3.25 8.08
CA PRO A 315 14.57 -3.73 9.29
C PRO A 315 15.27 -5.01 9.70
N HIS A 316 15.52 -5.16 11.00
CA HIS A 316 16.18 -6.34 11.56
C HIS A 316 15.70 -7.58 10.81
N PRO A 317 16.61 -8.53 10.48
CA PRO A 317 16.22 -9.74 9.80
C PRO A 317 14.96 -10.23 10.51
N ILE A 318 13.87 -10.37 9.74
CA ILE A 318 12.58 -10.82 10.25
C ILE A 318 12.90 -12.15 10.94
N ALA A 319 13.04 -12.12 12.26
CA ALA A 319 13.37 -13.33 13.01
C ALA A 319 12.27 -14.33 12.66
N PRO A 320 12.61 -15.57 12.29
CA PRO A 320 11.60 -16.59 12.07
C PRO A 320 10.79 -16.67 13.36
N PHE A 321 9.51 -16.27 13.29
CA PHE A 321 8.63 -16.38 14.44
C PHE A 321 8.51 -17.85 14.81
N PRO A 322 8.54 -18.19 16.11
CA PRO A 322 8.27 -19.54 16.53
C PRO A 322 6.93 -19.96 15.93
N ALA A 323 6.93 -21.11 15.26
CA ALA A 323 5.71 -21.69 14.71
C ALA A 323 4.66 -21.69 15.84
N LEU A 324 3.50 -21.10 15.56
CA LEU A 324 2.37 -21.22 16.47
C LEU A 324 2.05 -22.72 16.56
N HIS A 325 2.19 -23.29 17.76
CA HIS A 325 1.72 -24.64 18.02
C HIS A 325 0.23 -24.69 17.66
N PRO A 326 -0.30 -25.83 17.15
CA PRO A 326 -1.71 -25.95 16.80
C PRO A 326 -2.67 -25.60 17.97
N ASP A 327 -2.18 -25.49 19.18
CA ASP A 327 -2.97 -25.20 20.38
C ASP A 327 -2.98 -23.71 20.79
N GLY A 328 -2.43 -22.80 19.95
CA GLY A 328 -2.58 -21.34 20.14
C GLY A 328 -1.90 -20.72 21.38
N VAL A 329 -1.03 -21.45 22.09
CA VAL A 329 -0.38 -20.97 23.32
C VAL A 329 1.11 -20.72 23.07
N ALA A 330 1.53 -19.46 23.17
CA ALA A 330 2.95 -19.10 23.26
C ALA A 330 3.49 -19.59 24.60
N ARG A 331 4.47 -20.50 24.58
CA ARG A 331 5.26 -20.81 25.77
C ARG A 331 6.48 -19.90 25.85
N PRO A 332 6.93 -19.55 27.08
CA PRO A 332 7.93 -18.53 27.37
C PRO A 332 9.30 -18.79 26.76
#